data_4e33c2972ea8c4e7485bb193b21a0214
#
_entry.id   4e33c2972ea8c4e7485bb193b21a0214
#
_cell.length_a   1.000
_cell.length_b   1.000
_cell.length_c   1.000
_cell.angle_alpha   90.00
_cell.angle_beta   90.00
_cell.angle_gamma   90.00
#
_symmetry.space_group_name_H-M   'P 1'
#
loop_
_entity.id
_entity.type
_entity.pdbx_description
1 polymer ?
#
loop_
_entity_poly.entity_id
_entity_poly.type
_entity_poly.pdbx_seq_one_letter_code
_entity_poly.pdbx_strand_id
1 'polypeptide(L)'
;QNQSPPKKTPGVRSPQQILARQRRAEALYEQAMESDFPRMREKLLKQALKQYPEHVDSIIEMGMLCDTPAEAMEYIRREAIPLAERQIAEHLQHHVGQFSQFEATGSYLRANERLVRCHLDADQHEAAIEIMKEMLRLDTDDVMMMREPLLEWYCNLNRIEDAWQLLQQFPDDSVQLEMTRS
;
A
#
# COMPACT_ATOMS: atom_id res chain seq x y z
N GLN A 1 -41.73 -38.04 -14.44
CA GLN A 1 -40.32 -37.69 -14.64
C GLN A 1 -40.16 -36.21 -14.29
N ASN A 2 -39.60 -35.97 -13.12
CA ASN A 2 -39.42 -34.62 -12.56
C ASN A 2 -38.03 -34.17 -12.98
N GLN A 3 -37.90 -33.38 -14.05
CA GLN A 3 -36.64 -32.75 -14.46
C GLN A 3 -36.45 -31.51 -13.64
N SER A 4 -35.46 -31.51 -12.74
CA SER A 4 -34.97 -30.32 -12.03
C SER A 4 -34.44 -29.31 -13.04
N PRO A 5 -34.73 -27.99 -12.89
CA PRO A 5 -34.22 -26.96 -13.80
C PRO A 5 -32.70 -26.87 -13.75
N PRO A 6 -32.03 -26.61 -14.88
CA PRO A 6 -30.58 -26.52 -14.95
C PRO A 6 -30.07 -25.43 -14.01
N LYS A 7 -29.07 -25.77 -13.19
CA LYS A 7 -28.34 -24.80 -12.37
C LYS A 7 -27.71 -23.73 -13.29
N LYS A 8 -28.14 -22.47 -13.16
CA LYS A 8 -27.54 -21.34 -13.85
C LYS A 8 -26.07 -21.27 -13.50
N THR A 9 -25.20 -21.53 -14.46
CA THR A 9 -23.76 -21.23 -14.39
C THR A 9 -23.60 -19.74 -14.03
N PRO A 10 -22.73 -19.35 -13.09
CA PRO A 10 -22.48 -17.94 -12.81
C PRO A 10 -21.99 -17.26 -14.09
N GLY A 11 -22.81 -16.43 -14.69
CA GLY A 11 -22.50 -15.76 -15.95
C GLY A 11 -21.26 -14.88 -15.76
N VAL A 12 -20.34 -14.93 -16.72
CA VAL A 12 -19.20 -14.00 -16.85
C VAL A 12 -19.77 -12.57 -16.85
N ARG A 13 -19.35 -11.76 -15.87
CA ARG A 13 -19.81 -10.38 -15.73
C ARG A 13 -19.30 -9.52 -16.89
N SER A 14 -20.13 -8.61 -17.39
CA SER A 14 -19.69 -7.67 -18.43
C SER A 14 -18.67 -6.66 -17.85
N PRO A 15 -17.77 -6.09 -18.67
CA PRO A 15 -16.82 -5.06 -18.24
C PRO A 15 -17.51 -3.87 -17.55
N GLN A 16 -18.69 -3.47 -18.02
CA GLN A 16 -19.48 -2.40 -17.40
C GLN A 16 -19.97 -2.75 -15.99
N GLN A 17 -20.36 -4.01 -15.76
CA GLN A 17 -20.76 -4.49 -14.44
C GLN A 17 -19.57 -4.54 -13.48
N ILE A 18 -18.38 -4.90 -13.97
CA ILE A 18 -17.15 -4.89 -13.17
C ILE A 18 -16.82 -3.46 -12.76
N LEU A 19 -16.78 -2.52 -13.71
CA LEU A 19 -16.50 -1.11 -13.45
C LEU A 19 -17.50 -0.48 -12.47
N ALA A 20 -18.79 -0.79 -12.61
CA ALA A 20 -19.81 -0.29 -11.69
C ALA A 20 -19.60 -0.81 -10.25
N ARG A 21 -19.10 -2.05 -10.09
CA ARG A 21 -18.77 -2.61 -8.78
C ARG A 21 -17.51 -2.02 -8.19
N GLN A 22 -16.48 -1.78 -9.00
CA GLN A 22 -15.27 -1.08 -8.58
C GLN A 22 -15.61 0.32 -8.03
N ARG A 23 -16.39 1.12 -8.78
CA ARG A 23 -16.83 2.45 -8.31
C ARG A 23 -17.63 2.41 -7.00
N ARG A 24 -18.47 1.37 -6.81
CA ARG A 24 -19.20 1.19 -5.54
C ARG A 24 -18.27 0.80 -4.39
N ALA A 25 -17.28 -0.02 -4.66
CA ALA A 25 -16.27 -0.38 -3.66
C ALA A 25 -15.45 0.84 -3.24
N GLU A 26 -15.02 1.66 -4.21
CA GLU A 26 -14.33 2.92 -3.97
C GLU A 26 -15.15 3.86 -3.09
N ALA A 27 -16.41 4.13 -3.44
CA ALA A 27 -17.28 5.00 -2.65
C ALA A 27 -17.51 4.48 -1.21
N LEU A 28 -17.54 3.15 -1.00
CA LEU A 28 -17.64 2.56 0.33
C LEU A 28 -16.33 2.67 1.10
N TYR A 29 -15.20 2.56 0.42
CA TYR A 29 -13.88 2.77 0.98
C TYR A 29 -13.71 4.23 1.44
N GLU A 30 -14.04 5.22 0.60
CA GLU A 30 -14.01 6.63 0.97
C GLU A 30 -14.84 6.91 2.22
N GLN A 31 -16.10 6.41 2.28
CA GLN A 31 -16.93 6.52 3.48
C GLN A 31 -16.31 5.83 4.70
N ALA A 32 -15.59 4.73 4.51
CA ALA A 32 -14.88 4.08 5.59
C ALA A 32 -13.74 4.95 6.13
N MET A 33 -13.00 5.62 5.24
CA MET A 33 -11.91 6.52 5.65
C MET A 33 -12.40 7.78 6.36
N GLU A 34 -13.58 8.28 6.01
CA GLU A 34 -14.23 9.41 6.69
C GLU A 34 -14.82 9.05 8.06
N SER A 35 -14.96 7.76 8.38
CA SER A 35 -15.58 7.32 9.61
C SER A 35 -14.62 7.33 10.80
N ASP A 36 -14.97 8.04 11.88
CA ASP A 36 -14.23 8.02 13.16
C ASP A 36 -14.50 6.75 13.99
N PHE A 37 -15.51 5.95 13.61
CA PHE A 37 -15.91 4.78 14.37
C PHE A 37 -15.31 3.49 13.79
N PRO A 38 -14.41 2.78 14.51
CA PRO A 38 -13.75 1.58 13.99
C PRO A 38 -14.70 0.49 13.51
N ARG A 39 -15.81 0.25 14.24
CA ARG A 39 -16.83 -0.73 13.85
C ARG A 39 -17.56 -0.36 12.56
N MET A 40 -17.80 0.94 12.33
CA MET A 40 -18.42 1.41 11.09
C MET A 40 -17.44 1.29 9.94
N ARG A 41 -16.18 1.69 10.15
CA ARG A 41 -15.09 1.51 9.17
C ARG A 41 -14.99 0.07 8.73
N GLU A 42 -14.86 -0.86 9.65
CA GLU A 42 -14.81 -2.30 9.36
C GLU A 42 -16.02 -2.78 8.54
N LYS A 43 -17.24 -2.36 8.92
CA LYS A 43 -18.46 -2.71 8.19
C LYS A 43 -18.44 -2.22 6.75
N LEU A 44 -18.02 -0.97 6.52
CA LEU A 44 -17.94 -0.36 5.19
C LEU A 44 -16.88 -1.04 4.33
N LEU A 45 -15.69 -1.34 4.88
CA LEU A 45 -14.63 -2.09 4.19
C LEU A 45 -15.09 -3.49 3.77
N LYS A 46 -15.79 -4.21 4.65
CA LYS A 46 -16.40 -5.51 4.31
C LYS A 46 -17.44 -5.40 3.19
N GLN A 47 -18.20 -4.31 3.16
CA GLN A 47 -19.15 -4.06 2.07
C GLN A 47 -18.42 -3.73 0.76
N ALA A 48 -17.34 -2.94 0.80
CA ALA A 48 -16.50 -2.65 -0.36
C ALA A 48 -15.94 -3.95 -0.98
N LEU A 49 -15.36 -4.81 -0.16
CA LEU A 49 -14.83 -6.12 -0.59
C LEU A 49 -15.92 -7.07 -1.11
N LYS A 50 -17.15 -6.98 -0.62
CA LYS A 50 -18.29 -7.71 -1.20
C LYS A 50 -18.66 -7.21 -2.60
N GLN A 51 -18.52 -5.91 -2.86
CA GLN A 51 -18.72 -5.35 -4.20
C GLN A 51 -17.57 -5.75 -5.13
N TYR A 52 -16.33 -5.51 -4.71
CA TYR A 52 -15.14 -5.79 -5.49
C TYR A 52 -14.06 -6.43 -4.60
N PRO A 53 -13.92 -7.77 -4.60
CA PRO A 53 -12.97 -8.49 -3.73
C PRO A 53 -11.50 -8.14 -3.99
N GLU A 54 -11.20 -7.58 -5.16
CA GLU A 54 -9.84 -7.17 -5.56
C GLU A 54 -9.56 -5.69 -5.26
N HIS A 55 -10.32 -5.07 -4.36
CA HIS A 55 -10.08 -3.70 -3.91
C HIS A 55 -8.94 -3.67 -2.89
N VAL A 56 -7.72 -3.46 -3.36
CA VAL A 56 -6.48 -3.56 -2.58
C VAL A 56 -6.52 -2.63 -1.37
N ASP A 57 -6.92 -1.37 -1.53
CA ASP A 57 -6.96 -0.39 -0.43
C ASP A 57 -7.91 -0.82 0.71
N SER A 58 -9.06 -1.42 0.39
CA SER A 58 -9.93 -1.99 1.42
C SER A 58 -9.30 -3.18 2.15
N ILE A 59 -8.50 -3.99 1.45
CA ILE A 59 -7.76 -5.11 2.08
C ILE A 59 -6.69 -4.56 3.01
N ILE A 60 -5.93 -3.55 2.58
CA ILE A 60 -4.91 -2.89 3.41
C ILE A 60 -5.53 -2.38 4.70
N GLU A 61 -6.60 -1.60 4.61
CA GLU A 61 -7.26 -1.01 5.78
C GLU A 61 -7.92 -2.06 6.69
N MET A 62 -8.39 -3.18 6.14
CA MET A 62 -8.82 -4.33 6.97
C MET A 62 -7.66 -4.90 7.79
N GLY A 63 -6.45 -4.99 7.19
CA GLY A 63 -5.24 -5.38 7.91
C GLY A 63 -4.89 -4.41 9.04
N MET A 64 -5.04 -3.10 8.80
CA MET A 64 -4.78 -2.06 9.82
C MET A 64 -5.78 -2.06 10.98
N LEU A 65 -6.88 -2.81 10.89
CA LEU A 65 -7.83 -3.04 11.99
C LEU A 65 -7.47 -4.27 12.87
N CYS A 66 -6.39 -4.98 12.57
CA CYS A 66 -5.90 -6.06 13.42
C CYS A 66 -5.41 -5.52 14.78
N ASP A 67 -5.43 -6.36 15.81
CA ASP A 67 -5.13 -5.95 17.18
C ASP A 67 -3.63 -5.67 17.40
N THR A 68 -2.76 -6.28 16.60
CA THR A 68 -1.31 -6.15 16.72
C THR A 68 -0.63 -5.81 15.39
N PRO A 69 0.53 -5.10 15.42
CA PRO A 69 1.31 -4.85 14.20
C PRO A 69 1.72 -6.14 13.47
N ALA A 70 2.00 -7.22 14.20
CA ALA A 70 2.37 -8.50 13.63
C ALA A 70 1.23 -9.13 12.82
N GLU A 71 0.00 -9.09 13.33
CA GLU A 71 -1.19 -9.56 12.61
C GLU A 71 -1.49 -8.70 11.39
N ALA A 72 -1.35 -7.36 11.53
CA ALA A 72 -1.51 -6.44 10.41
C ALA A 72 -0.50 -6.73 9.29
N MET A 73 0.77 -6.90 9.61
CA MET A 73 1.83 -7.26 8.65
C MET A 73 1.53 -8.58 7.93
N GLU A 74 1.16 -9.61 8.69
CA GLU A 74 0.83 -10.93 8.11
C GLU A 74 -0.37 -10.82 7.17
N TYR A 75 -1.41 -10.09 7.57
CA TYR A 75 -2.59 -9.89 6.75
C TYR A 75 -2.27 -9.15 5.44
N ILE A 76 -1.56 -8.01 5.53
CA ILE A 76 -1.19 -7.20 4.35
C ILE A 76 -0.30 -7.99 3.40
N ARG A 77 0.70 -8.71 3.92
CA ARG A 77 1.61 -9.54 3.11
C ARG A 77 0.91 -10.69 2.41
N ARG A 78 -0.06 -11.30 3.06
CA ARG A 78 -0.78 -12.44 2.51
C ARG A 78 -1.87 -12.05 1.52
N GLU A 79 -2.63 -11.00 1.81
CA GLU A 79 -3.83 -10.66 1.06
C GLU A 79 -3.63 -9.47 0.11
N ALA A 80 -2.97 -8.38 0.55
CA ALA A 80 -2.87 -7.15 -0.22
C ALA A 80 -1.70 -7.17 -1.23
N ILE A 81 -0.49 -7.48 -0.78
CA ILE A 81 0.73 -7.40 -1.61
C ILE A 81 0.63 -8.26 -2.88
N PRO A 82 0.30 -9.57 -2.81
CA PRO A 82 0.25 -10.42 -4.01
C PRO A 82 -0.83 -9.98 -5.00
N LEU A 83 -1.92 -9.40 -4.49
CA LEU A 83 -2.98 -8.87 -5.33
C LEU A 83 -2.53 -7.59 -6.03
N ALA A 84 -1.94 -6.64 -5.29
CA ALA A 84 -1.41 -5.40 -5.84
C ALA A 84 -0.32 -5.67 -6.89
N GLU A 85 0.63 -6.57 -6.62
CA GLU A 85 1.68 -6.98 -7.57
C GLU A 85 1.09 -7.52 -8.88
N ARG A 86 0.04 -8.35 -8.81
CA ARG A 86 -0.62 -8.83 -10.03
C ARG A 86 -1.25 -7.70 -10.83
N GLN A 87 -1.85 -6.71 -10.15
CA GLN A 87 -2.49 -5.58 -10.81
C GLN A 87 -1.49 -4.65 -11.51
N ILE A 88 -0.26 -4.57 -10.99
CA ILE A 88 0.80 -3.69 -11.50
C ILE A 88 1.97 -4.42 -12.16
N ALA A 89 1.79 -5.69 -12.53
CA ALA A 89 2.89 -6.53 -13.06
C ALA A 89 3.66 -5.89 -14.24
N GLU A 90 2.97 -5.18 -15.12
CA GLU A 90 3.57 -4.44 -16.22
C GLU A 90 4.44 -3.27 -15.71
N HIS A 91 3.96 -2.54 -14.70
CA HIS A 91 4.70 -1.40 -14.13
C HIS A 91 5.96 -1.86 -13.39
N LEU A 92 5.90 -3.00 -12.69
CA LEU A 92 7.07 -3.60 -12.04
C LEU A 92 8.17 -3.97 -13.04
N GLN A 93 7.82 -4.27 -14.29
CA GLN A 93 8.79 -4.64 -15.33
C GLN A 93 9.34 -3.43 -16.09
N HIS A 94 8.53 -2.39 -16.32
CA HIS A 94 8.84 -1.36 -17.32
C HIS A 94 8.88 0.07 -16.78
N HIS A 95 8.38 0.34 -15.56
CA HIS A 95 8.20 1.70 -15.06
C HIS A 95 8.84 1.92 -13.67
N VAL A 96 9.88 1.16 -13.36
CA VAL A 96 10.66 1.36 -12.13
C VAL A 96 11.24 2.78 -12.09
N GLY A 97 11.09 3.44 -10.96
CA GLY A 97 11.48 4.84 -10.76
C GLY A 97 10.39 5.87 -11.10
N GLN A 98 9.25 5.44 -11.65
CA GLN A 98 8.19 6.33 -12.14
C GLN A 98 6.79 5.95 -11.61
N PHE A 99 6.72 5.23 -10.49
CA PHE A 99 5.44 4.70 -10.00
C PHE A 99 4.40 5.77 -9.71
N SER A 100 4.81 6.93 -9.18
CA SER A 100 3.93 8.08 -8.95
C SER A 100 3.17 8.58 -10.20
N GLN A 101 3.71 8.32 -11.39
CA GLN A 101 3.09 8.74 -12.64
C GLN A 101 1.91 7.87 -13.07
N PHE A 102 1.67 6.74 -12.38
CA PHE A 102 0.62 5.78 -12.72
C PHE A 102 -0.32 5.57 -11.53
N GLU A 103 -1.59 5.91 -11.69
CA GLU A 103 -2.63 5.71 -10.67
C GLU A 103 -2.70 4.25 -10.19
N ALA A 104 -2.52 3.30 -11.12
CA ALA A 104 -2.58 1.87 -10.82
C ALA A 104 -1.57 1.40 -9.76
N THR A 105 -0.41 2.08 -9.62
CA THR A 105 0.64 1.70 -8.67
C THR A 105 0.39 2.22 -7.25
N GLY A 106 -0.53 3.17 -7.09
CA GLY A 106 -0.80 3.84 -5.82
C GLY A 106 -1.15 2.88 -4.67
N SER A 107 -2.01 1.89 -4.92
CA SER A 107 -2.38 0.91 -3.90
C SER A 107 -1.20 0.03 -3.45
N TYR A 108 -0.28 -0.31 -4.38
CA TYR A 108 0.94 -1.04 -4.04
C TYR A 108 1.88 -0.20 -3.15
N LEU A 109 2.07 1.07 -3.49
CA LEU A 109 2.87 1.99 -2.67
C LEU A 109 2.25 2.17 -1.28
N ARG A 110 0.92 2.35 -1.18
CA ARG A 110 0.22 2.43 0.12
C ARG A 110 0.35 1.15 0.94
N ALA A 111 0.28 -0.03 0.31
CA ALA A 111 0.48 -1.30 1.02
C ALA A 111 1.87 -1.39 1.66
N ASN A 112 2.91 -0.98 0.92
CA ASN A 112 4.28 -0.96 1.43
C ASN A 112 4.47 0.11 2.52
N GLU A 113 3.87 1.30 2.38
CA GLU A 113 3.88 2.33 3.44
C GLU A 113 3.27 1.79 4.75
N ARG A 114 2.13 1.08 4.68
CA ARG A 114 1.53 0.46 5.86
C ARG A 114 2.43 -0.63 6.48
N LEU A 115 3.13 -1.42 5.65
CA LEU A 115 4.11 -2.38 6.15
C LEU A 115 5.29 -1.69 6.85
N VAL A 116 5.81 -0.58 6.30
CA VAL A 116 6.85 0.22 6.97
C VAL A 116 6.37 0.62 8.36
N ARG A 117 5.19 1.19 8.48
CA ARG A 117 4.61 1.61 9.76
C ARG A 117 4.50 0.44 10.75
N CYS A 118 3.92 -0.68 10.32
CA CYS A 118 3.79 -1.86 11.18
C CYS A 118 5.15 -2.41 11.63
N HIS A 119 6.17 -2.38 10.76
CA HIS A 119 7.53 -2.80 11.13
C HIS A 119 8.15 -1.86 12.17
N LEU A 120 7.98 -0.54 12.01
CA LEU A 120 8.46 0.44 12.98
C LEU A 120 7.75 0.27 14.33
N ASP A 121 6.43 0.08 14.34
CA ASP A 121 5.63 -0.18 15.55
C ASP A 121 6.01 -1.49 16.26
N ALA A 122 6.64 -2.42 15.55
CA ALA A 122 7.15 -3.70 16.06
C ALA A 122 8.66 -3.69 16.34
N ASP A 123 9.32 -2.52 16.37
CA ASP A 123 10.77 -2.36 16.53
C ASP A 123 11.63 -3.13 15.50
N GLN A 124 11.06 -3.42 14.31
CA GLN A 124 11.75 -4.15 13.24
C GLN A 124 12.36 -3.17 12.22
N HIS A 125 13.27 -2.33 12.68
CA HIS A 125 13.80 -1.19 11.94
C HIS A 125 14.50 -1.57 10.62
N GLU A 126 15.30 -2.63 10.60
CA GLU A 126 15.98 -3.07 9.37
C GLU A 126 14.99 -3.52 8.28
N ALA A 127 13.91 -4.18 8.68
CA ALA A 127 12.87 -4.57 7.72
C ALA A 127 12.13 -3.36 7.15
N ALA A 128 11.84 -2.35 7.97
CA ALA A 128 11.26 -1.09 7.53
C ALA A 128 12.20 -0.35 6.56
N ILE A 129 13.50 -0.28 6.87
CA ILE A 129 14.53 0.34 6.02
C ILE A 129 14.55 -0.31 4.63
N GLU A 130 14.55 -1.64 4.55
CA GLU A 130 14.59 -2.32 3.24
C GLU A 130 13.32 -2.03 2.41
N ILE A 131 12.14 -1.94 3.03
CA ILE A 131 10.92 -1.55 2.31
C ILE A 131 11.00 -0.09 1.84
N MET A 132 11.45 0.85 2.67
CA MET A 132 11.60 2.26 2.30
C MET A 132 12.57 2.43 1.13
N LYS A 133 13.70 1.72 1.13
CA LYS A 133 14.66 1.70 0.02
C LYS A 133 14.02 1.21 -1.28
N GLU A 134 13.25 0.13 -1.20
CA GLU A 134 12.55 -0.40 -2.37
C GLU A 134 11.48 0.57 -2.88
N MET A 135 10.74 1.24 -2.00
CA MET A 135 9.78 2.26 -2.39
C MET A 135 10.45 3.42 -3.13
N LEU A 136 11.61 3.91 -2.66
CA LEU A 136 12.39 4.95 -3.33
C LEU A 136 12.98 4.48 -4.68
N ARG A 137 13.31 3.20 -4.80
CA ARG A 137 13.74 2.61 -6.09
C ARG A 137 12.60 2.58 -7.11
N LEU A 138 11.38 2.30 -6.66
CA LEU A 138 10.20 2.21 -7.51
C LEU A 138 9.63 3.57 -7.88
N ASP A 139 9.76 4.55 -6.99
CA ASP A 139 9.26 5.91 -7.15
C ASP A 139 10.29 6.95 -6.72
N THR A 140 11.03 7.50 -7.69
CA THR A 140 12.06 8.51 -7.42
C THR A 140 11.49 9.88 -7.06
N ASP A 141 10.22 10.15 -7.36
CA ASP A 141 9.53 11.37 -6.95
C ASP A 141 9.13 11.35 -5.46
N ASP A 142 9.21 10.17 -4.83
CA ASP A 142 8.98 9.95 -3.40
C ASP A 142 7.63 10.49 -2.89
N VAL A 143 6.56 10.22 -3.62
CA VAL A 143 5.21 10.70 -3.24
C VAL A 143 4.73 10.15 -1.89
N MET A 144 5.33 9.06 -1.40
CA MET A 144 5.05 8.50 -0.07
C MET A 144 5.95 9.06 1.03
N MET A 145 6.85 10.02 0.69
CA MET A 145 7.74 10.72 1.64
C MET A 145 8.60 9.76 2.48
N MET A 146 9.21 8.76 1.83
CA MET A 146 10.03 7.74 2.51
C MET A 146 11.47 8.19 2.79
N ARG A 147 11.97 9.24 2.13
CA ARG A 147 13.34 9.75 2.32
C ARG A 147 13.60 10.26 3.73
N GLU A 148 12.67 11.05 4.27
CA GLU A 148 12.84 11.64 5.61
C GLU A 148 12.92 10.57 6.70
N PRO A 149 11.96 9.65 6.85
CA PRO A 149 12.05 8.60 7.85
C PRO A 149 13.24 7.66 7.62
N LEU A 150 13.62 7.37 6.37
CA LEU A 150 14.79 6.56 6.07
C LEU A 150 16.09 7.24 6.56
N LEU A 151 16.23 8.54 6.30
CA LEU A 151 17.36 9.32 6.76
C LEU A 151 17.43 9.37 8.30
N GLU A 152 16.29 9.61 8.95
CA GLU A 152 16.18 9.59 10.41
C GLU A 152 16.65 8.26 11.00
N TRP A 153 16.20 7.13 10.43
CA TRP A 153 16.61 5.82 10.90
C TRP A 153 18.08 5.53 10.65
N TYR A 154 18.65 5.96 9.52
CA TYR A 154 20.09 5.84 9.30
C TYR A 154 20.90 6.62 10.36
N CYS A 155 20.47 7.82 10.71
CA CYS A 155 21.09 8.62 11.76
C CYS A 155 20.95 7.93 13.14
N ASN A 156 19.76 7.46 13.51
CA ASN A 156 19.49 6.80 14.80
C ASN A 156 20.30 5.51 14.98
N LEU A 157 20.53 4.78 13.89
CA LEU A 157 21.33 3.56 13.88
C LEU A 157 22.83 3.82 13.65
N ASN A 158 23.26 5.09 13.63
CA ASN A 158 24.64 5.52 13.35
C ASN A 158 25.18 5.00 11.99
N ARG A 159 24.29 4.85 10.99
CA ARG A 159 24.62 4.42 9.63
C ARG A 159 24.93 5.64 8.76
N ILE A 160 25.98 6.37 9.11
CA ILE A 160 26.31 7.70 8.52
C ILE A 160 26.60 7.60 7.02
N GLU A 161 27.27 6.53 6.59
CA GLU A 161 27.60 6.31 5.18
C GLU A 161 26.31 6.14 4.32
N ASP A 162 25.34 5.35 4.82
CA ASP A 162 24.06 5.17 4.14
C ASP A 162 23.25 6.48 4.09
N ALA A 163 23.29 7.28 5.18
CA ALA A 163 22.66 8.59 5.21
C ALA A 163 23.26 9.53 4.15
N TRP A 164 24.59 9.57 4.03
CA TRP A 164 25.27 10.34 2.99
C TRP A 164 24.92 9.88 1.58
N GLN A 165 24.89 8.60 1.33
CA GLN A 165 24.50 8.04 0.02
C GLN A 165 23.08 8.44 -0.35
N LEU A 166 22.14 8.37 0.61
CA LEU A 166 20.77 8.79 0.40
C LEU A 166 20.68 10.27 0.00
N LEU A 167 21.36 11.15 0.73
CA LEU A 167 21.39 12.60 0.44
C LEU A 167 22.01 12.92 -0.95
N GLN A 168 22.99 12.14 -1.38
CA GLN A 168 23.61 12.32 -2.71
C GLN A 168 22.67 11.90 -3.85
N GLN A 169 21.79 10.92 -3.62
CA GLN A 169 20.80 10.48 -4.60
C GLN A 169 19.72 11.55 -4.85
N PHE A 170 19.47 12.43 -3.87
CA PHE A 170 18.41 13.45 -3.91
C PHE A 170 18.98 14.83 -3.56
N PRO A 171 19.78 15.46 -4.45
CA PRO A 171 20.56 16.65 -4.15
C PRO A 171 19.74 17.93 -3.90
N ASP A 172 18.46 17.93 -4.29
CA ASP A 172 17.59 19.10 -4.15
C ASP A 172 16.81 19.14 -2.83
N ASP A 173 17.07 18.21 -1.91
CA ASP A 173 16.38 18.16 -0.64
C ASP A 173 16.84 19.27 0.33
N SER A 174 15.87 19.99 0.90
CA SER A 174 16.06 21.02 1.93
C SER A 174 16.83 20.51 3.16
N VAL A 175 16.84 19.21 3.42
CA VAL A 175 17.58 18.53 4.50
C VAL A 175 19.10 18.70 4.35
N GLN A 176 19.62 18.82 3.13
CA GLN A 176 21.04 19.10 2.92
C GLN A 176 21.48 20.46 3.49
N LEU A 177 20.57 21.45 3.49
CA LEU A 177 20.87 22.82 3.94
C LEU A 177 20.97 22.93 5.47
N GLU A 178 20.31 22.10 6.23
CA GLU A 178 20.38 22.13 7.69
C GLU A 178 21.59 21.38 8.26
N MET A 179 22.00 20.25 7.66
CA MET A 179 23.19 19.51 8.07
C MET A 179 24.53 20.23 7.80
N THR A 180 24.56 21.13 6.79
CA THR A 180 25.75 21.92 6.48
C THR A 180 25.92 23.17 7.35
N ARG A 181 24.93 23.49 8.22
CA ARG A 181 24.96 24.65 9.13
C ARG A 181 25.32 24.29 10.59
N SER A 182 25.54 23.03 10.91
CA SER A 182 25.96 22.54 12.23
C SER A 182 27.42 22.15 12.25
#